data_38126c896cbbef3d8c91ea927a5791c6
#
_entry.id   38126c896cbbef3d8c91ea927a5791c6
#
_cell.length_a   1.000
_cell.length_b   1.000
_cell.length_c   1.000
_cell.angle_alpha   90.00
_cell.angle_beta   90.00
_cell.angle_gamma   90.00
#
_symmetry.space_group_name_H-M   'P 1'
#
loop_
_entity.id
_entity.type
_entity.pdbx_description
1 polymer ?
#
loop_
_entity_poly.entity_id
_entity_poly.type
_entity_poly.pdbx_seq_one_letter_code
_entity_poly.pdbx_strand_id
1 'polypeptide(L)'
;MDADVIVVGAGPTGLMLAWELCLAGVRPLVLERQPQIRDIPKAGGLSGQILELLRYRGELERFEAASTAPRPASGRFPWGGMHVDFTQLADPPMEALPLPQAQLERVLDDFARELGADIRRGHEVVGLSQDVDTVTVDVRGPGEPDRVTARYLVGCDGASSRVRDLAGIPFSGITYPEVQRLAQVTVPEGVTVLENGDIDVAGVGRISFGFTRTERGEFALGSTNPELIGLFTSEEESTEYDDDEPMTVTELGDSIRRVLGVDLPLGEPTRLTRFTFHARQVERYRDGRTLMAGDAAHLFPSPGVALGAGLLDSVNLGWKLAADIQGWAPDGLLDTYHDERRLASTRNMLHAQAQVAIRRGHDPAAVALRELFQELLADEQPLRRLGGLMAGSELRYPFPGHDRHPLIGTFAPDLALRTDRGATSVAELMHGARPTFIDLADRPDLGEIAQDWQHRVDIHTAETDHRPADALLIRPDAHIAWAATIDEPTDTAAPALREALSGWFGTPRETTSGPAG
;
A
#
# COMPACT_ATOMS: atom_id res chain seq x y z
N MET A 1 -25.56 -14.66 12.25
CA MET A 1 -24.31 -14.07 11.75
C MET A 1 -24.69 -12.83 10.97
N ASP A 2 -24.17 -11.66 11.37
CA ASP A 2 -24.63 -10.36 10.88
C ASP A 2 -23.91 -9.94 9.61
N ALA A 3 -22.67 -10.41 9.44
CA ALA A 3 -21.84 -10.22 8.25
C ALA A 3 -20.95 -11.44 8.01
N ASP A 4 -20.31 -11.52 6.84
CA ASP A 4 -19.28 -12.52 6.59
C ASP A 4 -17.94 -12.07 7.22
N VAL A 5 -17.60 -10.78 7.09
CA VAL A 5 -16.40 -10.16 7.64
C VAL A 5 -16.75 -8.84 8.33
N ILE A 6 -16.24 -8.64 9.54
CA ILE A 6 -16.22 -7.34 10.20
C ILE A 6 -14.87 -6.68 9.90
N VAL A 7 -14.89 -5.47 9.33
CA VAL A 7 -13.71 -4.63 9.12
C VAL A 7 -13.77 -3.47 10.13
N VAL A 8 -12.77 -3.33 10.97
CA VAL A 8 -12.73 -2.25 11.98
C VAL A 8 -11.80 -1.15 11.48
N GLY A 9 -12.39 0.04 11.25
CA GLY A 9 -11.74 1.21 10.67
C GLY A 9 -12.13 1.42 9.20
N ALA A 10 -12.68 2.60 8.88
CA ALA A 10 -13.00 3.05 7.53
C ALA A 10 -11.97 4.07 7.01
N GLY A 11 -10.70 3.86 7.32
CA GLY A 11 -9.56 4.48 6.65
C GLY A 11 -9.26 3.79 5.31
N PRO A 12 -8.22 4.24 4.57
CA PRO A 12 -7.92 3.71 3.24
C PRO A 12 -7.80 2.18 3.19
N THR A 13 -7.10 1.57 4.16
CA THR A 13 -6.91 0.11 4.24
C THR A 13 -8.23 -0.63 4.41
N GLY A 14 -9.07 -0.21 5.36
CA GLY A 14 -10.35 -0.88 5.61
C GLY A 14 -11.36 -0.71 4.47
N LEU A 15 -11.40 0.47 3.84
CA LEU A 15 -12.26 0.72 2.68
C LEU A 15 -11.80 -0.07 1.45
N MET A 16 -10.48 -0.16 1.21
CA MET A 16 -9.92 -1.01 0.15
C MET A 16 -10.26 -2.49 0.37
N LEU A 17 -10.15 -2.97 1.62
CA LEU A 17 -10.53 -4.33 1.95
C LEU A 17 -12.03 -4.57 1.72
N ALA A 18 -12.88 -3.62 2.13
CA ALA A 18 -14.32 -3.73 1.90
C ALA A 18 -14.65 -3.79 0.41
N TRP A 19 -14.00 -2.97 -0.40
CA TRP A 19 -14.14 -3.01 -1.86
C TRP A 19 -13.72 -4.36 -2.44
N GLU A 20 -12.50 -4.86 -2.13
CA GLU A 20 -11.99 -6.16 -2.59
C GLU A 20 -12.88 -7.35 -2.16
N LEU A 21 -13.41 -7.32 -0.94
CA LEU A 21 -14.35 -8.34 -0.47
C LEU A 21 -15.66 -8.32 -1.27
N CYS A 22 -16.21 -7.12 -1.54
CA CYS A 22 -17.42 -6.98 -2.35
C CYS A 22 -17.20 -7.44 -3.80
N LEU A 23 -16.05 -7.12 -4.43
CA LEU A 23 -15.68 -7.63 -5.75
C LEU A 23 -15.67 -9.16 -5.78
N ALA A 24 -15.21 -9.78 -4.69
CA ALA A 24 -15.21 -11.24 -4.54
C ALA A 24 -16.54 -11.83 -4.07
N GLY A 25 -17.63 -11.03 -3.96
CA GLY A 25 -18.96 -11.49 -3.59
C GLY A 25 -19.15 -11.78 -2.09
N VAL A 26 -18.31 -11.23 -1.23
CA VAL A 26 -18.41 -11.33 0.24
C VAL A 26 -19.04 -10.06 0.81
N ARG A 27 -19.82 -10.18 1.88
CA ARG A 27 -20.51 -9.06 2.52
C ARG A 27 -19.72 -8.53 3.72
N PRO A 28 -18.95 -7.43 3.60
CA PRO A 28 -18.29 -6.80 4.73
C PRO A 28 -19.25 -5.87 5.49
N LEU A 29 -19.06 -5.85 6.82
CA LEU A 29 -19.56 -4.78 7.70
C LEU A 29 -18.35 -3.97 8.17
N VAL A 30 -18.30 -2.70 7.79
CA VAL A 30 -17.25 -1.78 8.22
C VAL A 30 -17.72 -0.96 9.42
N LEU A 31 -16.97 -1.00 10.52
CA LEU A 31 -17.25 -0.25 11.74
C LEU A 31 -16.20 0.84 11.92
N GLU A 32 -16.63 2.11 11.94
CA GLU A 32 -15.74 3.27 12.06
C GLU A 32 -16.16 4.14 13.24
N ARG A 33 -15.24 4.42 14.16
CA ARG A 33 -15.50 5.24 15.35
C ARG A 33 -15.83 6.70 15.04
N GLN A 34 -15.26 7.24 13.97
CA GLN A 34 -15.52 8.64 13.56
C GLN A 34 -16.87 8.75 12.85
N PRO A 35 -17.67 9.79 13.14
CA PRO A 35 -18.98 9.97 12.51
C PRO A 35 -18.90 10.39 11.04
N GLN A 36 -17.73 10.88 10.59
CA GLN A 36 -17.48 11.31 9.21
C GLN A 36 -16.00 11.21 8.85
N ILE A 37 -15.69 11.27 7.57
CA ILE A 37 -14.31 11.31 7.07
C ILE A 37 -13.64 12.59 7.62
N ARG A 38 -12.47 12.42 8.24
CA ARG A 38 -11.71 13.55 8.80
C ARG A 38 -10.95 14.26 7.69
N ASP A 39 -11.04 15.57 7.64
CA ASP A 39 -10.27 16.41 6.72
C ASP A 39 -8.92 16.80 7.34
N ILE A 40 -8.22 15.80 7.91
CA ILE A 40 -6.88 15.98 8.48
C ILE A 40 -5.86 15.55 7.42
N PRO A 41 -4.92 16.41 7.03
CA PRO A 41 -3.96 16.10 6.00
C PRO A 41 -2.89 15.12 6.51
N LYS A 42 -3.12 13.80 6.34
CA LYS A 42 -2.14 12.74 6.64
C LYS A 42 -1.28 12.44 5.39
N ALA A 43 -1.71 11.52 4.54
CA ALA A 43 -1.01 11.22 3.29
C ALA A 43 -1.38 12.20 2.18
N GLY A 44 -0.41 12.53 1.33
CA GLY A 44 -0.59 13.47 0.21
C GLY A 44 -0.88 12.80 -1.14
N GLY A 45 -0.74 11.47 -1.25
CA GLY A 45 -0.96 10.76 -2.50
C GLY A 45 -0.61 9.29 -2.44
N LEU A 46 -0.82 8.63 -3.56
CA LEU A 46 -0.45 7.24 -3.82
C LEU A 46 0.85 7.17 -4.62
N SER A 47 1.62 6.12 -4.45
CA SER A 47 2.83 5.87 -5.26
C SER A 47 3.18 4.39 -5.33
N GLY A 48 3.90 4.02 -6.39
CA GLY A 48 4.41 2.67 -6.58
C GLY A 48 3.34 1.65 -7.00
N GLN A 49 3.54 0.40 -6.63
CA GLN A 49 2.79 -0.76 -7.13
C GLN A 49 1.27 -0.67 -6.96
N ILE A 50 0.78 0.08 -5.99
CA ILE A 50 -0.67 0.27 -5.82
C ILE A 50 -1.32 0.94 -7.04
N LEU A 51 -0.62 1.83 -7.75
CA LEU A 51 -1.16 2.46 -8.96
C LEU A 51 -1.34 1.43 -10.08
N GLU A 52 -0.39 0.51 -10.22
CA GLU A 52 -0.51 -0.61 -11.17
C GLU A 52 -1.71 -1.49 -10.80
N LEU A 53 -1.87 -1.81 -9.50
CA LEU A 53 -3.03 -2.59 -9.07
C LEU A 53 -4.36 -1.90 -9.39
N LEU A 54 -4.47 -0.59 -9.18
CA LEU A 54 -5.69 0.16 -9.54
C LEU A 54 -5.98 0.11 -11.04
N ARG A 55 -4.93 0.06 -11.89
CA ARG A 55 -5.06 -0.21 -13.34
C ARG A 55 -5.62 -1.62 -13.57
N TYR A 56 -5.11 -2.63 -12.87
CA TYR A 56 -5.60 -4.01 -12.91
C TYR A 56 -7.04 -4.18 -12.38
N ARG A 57 -7.58 -3.18 -11.67
CA ARG A 57 -8.99 -3.11 -11.28
C ARG A 57 -9.86 -2.32 -12.27
N GLY A 58 -9.23 -1.69 -13.28
CA GLY A 58 -9.93 -0.84 -14.24
C GLY A 58 -10.39 0.50 -13.70
N GLU A 59 -9.92 0.88 -12.51
CA GLU A 59 -10.46 2.04 -11.78
C GLU A 59 -9.46 3.19 -11.62
N LEU A 60 -8.24 3.06 -12.16
CA LEU A 60 -7.20 4.08 -12.00
C LEU A 60 -7.66 5.47 -12.44
N GLU A 61 -8.44 5.57 -13.53
CA GLU A 61 -8.96 6.84 -14.05
C GLU A 61 -9.87 7.57 -13.04
N ARG A 62 -10.66 6.85 -12.23
CA ARG A 62 -11.50 7.47 -11.19
C ARG A 62 -10.65 8.08 -10.07
N PHE A 63 -9.54 7.43 -9.71
CA PHE A 63 -8.59 7.99 -8.75
C PHE A 63 -7.85 9.20 -9.34
N GLU A 64 -7.48 9.17 -10.61
CA GLU A 64 -6.89 10.30 -11.34
C GLU A 64 -7.84 11.49 -11.42
N ALA A 65 -9.11 11.25 -11.69
CA ALA A 65 -10.14 12.30 -11.72
C ALA A 65 -10.36 12.97 -10.35
N ALA A 66 -10.09 12.26 -9.24
CA ALA A 66 -10.15 12.79 -7.89
C ALA A 66 -8.82 13.43 -7.44
N SER A 67 -7.77 13.39 -8.26
CA SER A 67 -6.46 13.96 -7.95
C SER A 67 -6.51 15.48 -7.90
N THR A 68 -5.74 16.08 -6.98
CA THR A 68 -5.64 17.53 -6.82
C THR A 68 -4.71 18.20 -7.81
N ALA A 69 -3.89 17.42 -8.52
CA ALA A 69 -2.95 17.90 -9.52
C ALA A 69 -2.66 16.79 -10.54
N PRO A 70 -2.25 17.13 -11.78
CA PRO A 70 -1.74 16.17 -12.72
C PRO A 70 -0.60 15.35 -12.10
N ARG A 71 -0.38 14.13 -12.58
CA ARG A 71 0.81 13.35 -12.20
C ARG A 71 2.05 14.22 -12.37
N PRO A 72 2.94 14.30 -11.37
CA PRO A 72 4.12 15.12 -11.49
C PRO A 72 4.99 14.63 -12.66
N ALA A 73 5.32 15.54 -13.56
CA ALA A 73 6.26 15.27 -14.66
C ALA A 73 7.69 15.02 -14.16
N SER A 74 7.97 15.36 -12.89
CA SER A 74 9.27 15.13 -12.26
C SER A 74 9.27 13.76 -11.61
N GLY A 75 10.03 12.81 -12.15
CA GLY A 75 10.33 11.55 -11.50
C GLY A 75 11.28 11.69 -10.30
N ARG A 76 11.16 12.78 -9.53
CA ARG A 76 11.98 13.08 -8.35
C ARG A 76 11.23 12.80 -7.08
N PHE A 77 11.82 11.98 -6.23
CA PHE A 77 11.21 11.55 -4.98
C PHE A 77 12.15 11.82 -3.79
N PRO A 78 11.63 12.32 -2.65
CA PRO A 78 12.45 12.43 -1.45
C PRO A 78 12.76 11.05 -0.89
N TRP A 79 14.04 10.83 -0.54
CA TRP A 79 14.47 9.60 0.10
C TRP A 79 15.66 9.87 1.03
N GLY A 80 15.50 9.63 2.34
CA GLY A 80 16.58 9.79 3.32
C GLY A 80 17.17 11.20 3.41
N GLY A 81 16.38 12.25 3.15
CA GLY A 81 16.85 13.64 3.13
C GLY A 81 17.67 13.98 1.87
N MET A 82 17.49 13.22 0.83
CA MET A 82 18.02 13.45 -0.53
C MET A 82 16.85 13.40 -1.53
N HIS A 83 17.12 13.78 -2.78
CA HIS A 83 16.21 13.55 -3.89
C HIS A 83 16.76 12.45 -4.80
N VAL A 84 15.93 11.44 -5.04
CA VAL A 84 16.19 10.40 -6.05
C VAL A 84 15.52 10.83 -7.35
N ASP A 85 16.26 10.87 -8.45
CA ASP A 85 15.81 11.37 -9.74
C ASP A 85 15.70 10.23 -10.76
N PHE A 86 14.48 9.82 -11.09
CA PHE A 86 14.19 8.80 -12.09
C PHE A 86 13.95 9.36 -13.49
N THR A 87 14.05 10.69 -13.71
CA THR A 87 13.76 11.32 -15.01
C THR A 87 14.70 10.87 -16.13
N GLN A 88 15.87 10.34 -15.76
CA GLN A 88 16.86 9.84 -16.72
C GLN A 88 16.57 8.41 -17.20
N LEU A 89 15.61 7.72 -16.58
CA LEU A 89 15.23 6.36 -16.94
C LEU A 89 14.14 6.39 -18.01
N ALA A 90 14.29 5.58 -19.05
CA ALA A 90 13.28 5.45 -20.10
C ALA A 90 11.96 4.86 -19.57
N ASP A 91 12.05 4.00 -18.55
CA ASP A 91 10.94 3.36 -17.87
C ASP A 91 11.15 3.55 -16.35
N PRO A 92 10.57 4.62 -15.76
CA PRO A 92 10.73 4.91 -14.34
C PRO A 92 10.08 3.81 -13.48
N PRO A 93 10.79 3.29 -12.46
CA PRO A 93 10.26 2.20 -11.63
C PRO A 93 9.18 2.66 -10.64
N MET A 94 8.92 3.97 -10.57
CA MET A 94 8.00 4.55 -9.60
C MET A 94 7.25 5.75 -10.18
N GLU A 95 5.95 5.72 -10.03
CA GLU A 95 5.03 6.82 -10.30
C GLU A 95 4.35 7.29 -9.02
N ALA A 96 3.78 8.49 -9.04
CA ALA A 96 2.97 9.03 -7.95
C ALA A 96 1.70 9.70 -8.48
N LEU A 97 0.64 9.64 -7.69
CA LEU A 97 -0.62 10.32 -7.92
C LEU A 97 -0.91 11.23 -6.71
N PRO A 98 -0.93 12.57 -6.90
CA PRO A 98 -1.28 13.51 -5.84
C PRO A 98 -2.76 13.39 -5.47
N LEU A 99 -3.07 12.59 -4.47
CA LEU A 99 -4.43 12.32 -4.01
C LEU A 99 -4.47 12.37 -2.47
N PRO A 100 -4.91 13.49 -1.88
CA PRO A 100 -5.01 13.61 -0.43
C PRO A 100 -5.86 12.48 0.18
N GLN A 101 -5.45 11.99 1.35
CA GLN A 101 -6.08 10.83 1.99
C GLN A 101 -7.60 10.96 2.13
N ALA A 102 -8.12 12.14 2.49
CA ALA A 102 -9.55 12.33 2.63
C ALA A 102 -10.32 12.15 1.29
N GLN A 103 -9.70 12.49 0.17
CA GLN A 103 -10.29 12.24 -1.16
C GLN A 103 -10.17 10.76 -1.55
N LEU A 104 -9.04 10.14 -1.28
CA LEU A 104 -8.86 8.69 -1.44
C LEU A 104 -9.94 7.91 -0.65
N GLU A 105 -10.17 8.28 0.61
CA GLU A 105 -11.21 7.66 1.44
C GLU A 105 -12.60 7.82 0.85
N ARG A 106 -12.94 8.98 0.27
CA ARG A 106 -14.24 9.19 -0.40
C ARG A 106 -14.40 8.28 -1.61
N VAL A 107 -13.39 8.21 -2.48
CA VAL A 107 -13.42 7.33 -3.66
C VAL A 107 -13.58 5.87 -3.26
N LEU A 108 -12.85 5.41 -2.26
CA LEU A 108 -12.94 4.02 -1.78
C LEU A 108 -14.26 3.75 -1.05
N ASP A 109 -14.81 4.71 -0.29
CA ASP A 109 -16.12 4.60 0.38
C ASP A 109 -17.25 4.45 -0.67
N ASP A 110 -17.18 5.26 -1.75
CA ASP A 110 -18.14 5.18 -2.87
C ASP A 110 -18.05 3.80 -3.55
N PHE A 111 -16.87 3.32 -3.91
CA PHE A 111 -16.70 1.98 -4.51
C PHE A 111 -17.24 0.85 -3.63
N ALA A 112 -16.91 0.87 -2.34
CA ALA A 112 -17.36 -0.16 -1.43
C ALA A 112 -18.89 -0.16 -1.29
N ARG A 113 -19.52 1.03 -1.20
CA ARG A 113 -20.98 1.17 -1.13
C ARG A 113 -21.68 0.81 -2.42
N GLU A 114 -21.14 1.21 -3.57
CA GLU A 114 -21.69 0.85 -4.90
C GLU A 114 -21.82 -0.67 -5.05
N LEU A 115 -20.88 -1.43 -4.45
CA LEU A 115 -20.88 -2.89 -4.45
C LEU A 115 -21.61 -3.52 -3.25
N GLY A 116 -22.18 -2.72 -2.34
CA GLY A 116 -23.07 -3.20 -1.28
C GLY A 116 -22.42 -3.41 0.08
N ALA A 117 -21.24 -2.83 0.37
CA ALA A 117 -20.66 -2.83 1.71
C ALA A 117 -21.55 -2.06 2.71
N ASP A 118 -21.76 -2.62 3.90
CA ASP A 118 -22.38 -1.93 5.03
C ASP A 118 -21.31 -1.15 5.82
N ILE A 119 -21.28 0.19 5.65
CA ILE A 119 -20.31 1.05 6.31
C ILE A 119 -21.02 1.90 7.36
N ARG A 120 -20.75 1.59 8.64
CA ARG A 120 -21.35 2.26 9.81
C ARG A 120 -20.34 3.16 10.49
N ARG A 121 -20.50 4.47 10.31
CA ARG A 121 -19.69 5.49 10.98
C ARG A 121 -20.30 5.86 12.34
N GLY A 122 -19.48 6.35 13.29
CA GLY A 122 -19.86 6.61 14.67
C GLY A 122 -20.03 5.33 15.51
N HIS A 123 -19.45 4.19 15.07
CA HIS A 123 -19.52 2.90 15.75
C HIS A 123 -18.13 2.45 16.17
N GLU A 124 -17.90 2.39 17.47
CA GLU A 124 -16.63 2.03 18.10
C GLU A 124 -16.64 0.59 18.60
N VAL A 125 -15.65 -0.21 18.21
CA VAL A 125 -15.43 -1.54 18.79
C VAL A 125 -14.77 -1.39 20.15
N VAL A 126 -15.42 -1.91 21.20
CA VAL A 126 -14.97 -1.80 22.60
C VAL A 126 -14.65 -3.15 23.24
N GLY A 127 -15.08 -4.25 22.65
CA GLY A 127 -14.84 -5.63 23.10
C GLY A 127 -14.67 -6.58 21.93
N LEU A 128 -13.94 -7.66 22.13
CA LEU A 128 -13.65 -8.71 21.16
C LEU A 128 -13.62 -10.07 21.85
N SER A 129 -14.30 -11.05 21.26
CA SER A 129 -14.18 -12.46 21.60
C SER A 129 -14.27 -13.30 20.34
N GLN A 130 -13.61 -14.46 20.33
CA GLN A 130 -13.68 -15.40 19.21
C GLN A 130 -13.71 -16.84 19.71
N ASP A 131 -14.32 -17.71 18.90
CA ASP A 131 -14.28 -19.16 19.03
C ASP A 131 -13.76 -19.80 17.72
N VAL A 132 -13.94 -21.12 17.58
CA VAL A 132 -13.46 -21.85 16.39
C VAL A 132 -14.22 -21.45 15.11
N ASP A 133 -15.44 -20.98 15.20
CA ASP A 133 -16.32 -20.72 14.06
C ASP A 133 -16.59 -19.24 13.82
N THR A 134 -16.56 -18.40 14.87
CA THR A 134 -17.03 -17.02 14.82
C THR A 134 -16.17 -16.06 15.62
N VAL A 135 -16.27 -14.80 15.24
CA VAL A 135 -15.76 -13.65 16.02
C VAL A 135 -16.95 -12.75 16.38
N THR A 136 -16.94 -12.26 17.61
CA THR A 136 -17.98 -11.35 18.13
C THR A 136 -17.33 -10.09 18.67
N VAL A 137 -17.87 -8.93 18.31
CA VAL A 137 -17.47 -7.62 18.81
C VAL A 137 -18.58 -6.95 19.59
N ASP A 138 -18.22 -6.31 20.70
CA ASP A 138 -19.10 -5.36 21.40
C ASP A 138 -18.90 -3.98 20.77
N VAL A 139 -19.99 -3.34 20.34
CA VAL A 139 -19.98 -2.07 19.60
C VAL A 139 -20.70 -0.99 20.38
N ARG A 140 -20.08 0.18 20.51
CA ARG A 140 -20.69 1.41 21.00
C ARG A 140 -21.00 2.32 19.82
N GLY A 141 -22.29 2.62 19.61
CA GLY A 141 -22.78 3.50 18.55
C GLY A 141 -23.68 4.62 19.08
N PRO A 142 -24.39 5.32 18.20
CA PRO A 142 -25.37 6.35 18.57
C PRO A 142 -26.57 5.83 19.34
N GLY A 143 -26.85 4.51 19.27
CA GLY A 143 -27.93 3.83 19.97
C GLY A 143 -27.47 3.11 21.24
N GLU A 144 -28.24 2.08 21.64
CA GLU A 144 -27.81 1.18 22.71
C GLU A 144 -26.58 0.35 22.25
N PRO A 145 -25.73 -0.08 23.21
CA PRO A 145 -24.61 -0.98 22.88
C PRO A 145 -25.10 -2.21 22.14
N ASP A 146 -24.46 -2.57 21.07
CA ASP A 146 -24.80 -3.68 20.21
C ASP A 146 -23.69 -4.74 20.20
N ARG A 147 -24.06 -5.95 19.82
CA ARG A 147 -23.14 -7.06 19.65
C ARG A 147 -23.26 -7.62 18.24
N VAL A 148 -22.14 -7.68 17.53
CA VAL A 148 -22.10 -8.08 16.12
C VAL A 148 -21.21 -9.30 15.96
N THR A 149 -21.67 -10.28 15.18
CA THR A 149 -21.00 -11.57 14.96
C THR A 149 -20.73 -11.82 13.48
N ALA A 150 -19.49 -12.24 13.17
CA ALA A 150 -19.08 -12.60 11.80
C ALA A 150 -18.16 -13.84 11.79
N ARG A 151 -17.83 -14.33 10.60
CA ARG A 151 -16.82 -15.40 10.43
C ARG A 151 -15.41 -14.92 10.70
N TYR A 152 -15.08 -13.69 10.27
CA TYR A 152 -13.77 -13.09 10.43
C TYR A 152 -13.88 -11.63 10.86
N LEU A 153 -12.81 -11.15 11.51
CA LEU A 153 -12.61 -9.75 11.84
C LEU A 153 -11.26 -9.31 11.32
N VAL A 154 -11.20 -8.12 10.70
CA VAL A 154 -9.94 -7.50 10.26
C VAL A 154 -9.79 -6.14 10.93
N GLY A 155 -8.71 -5.98 11.73
CA GLY A 155 -8.32 -4.70 12.32
C GLY A 155 -7.59 -3.84 11.30
N CYS A 156 -8.24 -2.76 10.86
CA CYS A 156 -7.74 -1.71 9.98
C CYS A 156 -7.81 -0.35 10.68
N ASP A 157 -7.80 -0.33 12.01
CA ASP A 157 -8.10 0.79 12.90
C ASP A 157 -6.90 1.68 13.24
N GLY A 158 -5.81 1.53 12.48
CA GLY A 158 -4.67 2.44 12.49
C GLY A 158 -3.62 2.15 13.55
N ALA A 159 -2.68 3.08 13.73
CA ALA A 159 -1.49 2.93 14.56
C ALA A 159 -1.83 2.55 16.02
N SER A 160 -2.86 3.19 16.60
CA SER A 160 -3.38 2.94 17.96
C SER A 160 -4.49 1.88 17.96
N SER A 161 -4.29 0.78 17.22
CA SER A 161 -5.31 -0.26 16.99
C SER A 161 -5.87 -0.86 18.26
N ARG A 162 -7.16 -0.68 18.47
CA ARG A 162 -7.93 -1.29 19.55
C ARG A 162 -8.11 -2.80 19.33
N VAL A 163 -8.29 -3.21 18.07
CA VAL A 163 -8.43 -4.63 17.73
C VAL A 163 -7.17 -5.40 18.08
N ARG A 164 -5.98 -4.87 17.74
CA ARG A 164 -4.69 -5.47 18.11
C ARG A 164 -4.56 -5.67 19.60
N ASP A 165 -4.91 -4.63 20.38
CA ASP A 165 -4.82 -4.67 21.85
C ASP A 165 -5.81 -5.68 22.44
N LEU A 166 -7.07 -5.71 21.98
CA LEU A 166 -8.09 -6.66 22.43
C LEU A 166 -7.75 -8.10 22.07
N ALA A 167 -7.11 -8.32 20.91
CA ALA A 167 -6.64 -9.64 20.48
C ALA A 167 -5.33 -10.08 21.17
N GLY A 168 -4.68 -9.20 21.94
CA GLY A 168 -3.41 -9.49 22.59
C GLY A 168 -2.28 -9.79 21.60
N ILE A 169 -2.30 -9.15 20.43
CA ILE A 169 -1.27 -9.34 19.40
C ILE A 169 -0.10 -8.40 19.69
N PRO A 170 1.13 -8.92 19.97
CA PRO A 170 2.29 -8.09 20.24
C PRO A 170 2.66 -7.21 19.05
N PHE A 171 3.04 -5.94 19.36
CA PHE A 171 3.44 -4.94 18.40
C PHE A 171 4.87 -4.46 18.69
N SER A 172 5.83 -5.28 18.28
CA SER A 172 7.24 -5.10 18.62
C SER A 172 7.91 -4.07 17.73
N GLY A 173 8.88 -3.33 18.28
CA GLY A 173 9.68 -2.37 17.52
C GLY A 173 10.19 -1.21 18.35
N ILE A 174 10.57 -0.13 17.68
CA ILE A 174 11.16 1.07 18.29
C ILE A 174 10.38 2.33 17.88
N THR A 175 10.46 3.34 18.75
CA THR A 175 10.04 4.72 18.45
C THR A 175 11.29 5.57 18.35
N TYR A 176 11.39 6.36 17.30
CA TYR A 176 12.49 7.31 17.12
C TYR A 176 12.22 8.58 17.94
N PRO A 177 13.26 9.21 18.51
CA PRO A 177 13.06 10.34 19.41
C PRO A 177 12.74 11.66 18.68
N GLU A 178 12.91 11.70 17.36
CA GLU A 178 12.68 12.94 16.61
C GLU A 178 11.19 13.17 16.37
N VAL A 179 10.74 14.38 16.70
CA VAL A 179 9.42 14.90 16.35
C VAL A 179 9.51 15.57 14.98
N GLN A 180 8.67 15.11 14.07
CA GLN A 180 8.57 15.62 12.71
C GLN A 180 7.43 16.63 12.65
N ARG A 181 7.67 17.82 12.08
CA ARG A 181 6.64 18.81 11.80
C ARG A 181 6.64 19.14 10.32
N LEU A 182 5.50 19.02 9.69
CA LEU A 182 5.29 19.31 8.29
C LEU A 182 4.20 20.37 8.17
N ALA A 183 4.48 21.42 7.42
CA ALA A 183 3.52 22.48 7.16
C ALA A 183 3.51 22.86 5.68
N GLN A 184 2.36 23.35 5.23
CA GLN A 184 2.21 24.13 4.01
C GLN A 184 1.55 25.44 4.39
N VAL A 185 2.19 26.55 4.05
CA VAL A 185 1.73 27.90 4.40
C VAL A 185 1.71 28.79 3.16
N THR A 186 0.85 29.79 3.13
CA THR A 186 0.91 30.84 2.07
C THR A 186 2.22 31.60 2.16
N VAL A 187 2.69 32.17 1.06
CA VAL A 187 3.89 33.02 1.04
C VAL A 187 3.59 34.28 1.85
N PRO A 188 4.24 34.53 3.00
CA PRO A 188 3.96 35.69 3.83
C PRO A 188 4.60 36.95 3.29
N GLU A 189 4.15 38.11 3.79
CA GLU A 189 4.78 39.40 3.48
C GLU A 189 6.25 39.40 3.92
N GLY A 190 7.13 39.94 3.09
CA GLY A 190 8.59 39.97 3.34
C GLY A 190 9.34 38.69 2.94
N VAL A 191 8.67 37.73 2.31
CA VAL A 191 9.29 36.54 1.73
C VAL A 191 9.13 36.58 0.21
N THR A 192 10.23 36.35 -0.51
CA THR A 192 10.24 36.22 -1.97
C THR A 192 10.69 34.80 -2.35
N VAL A 193 9.86 34.09 -3.10
CA VAL A 193 10.23 32.77 -3.66
C VAL A 193 11.01 32.99 -4.95
N LEU A 194 12.20 32.40 -5.04
CA LEU A 194 13.10 32.51 -6.19
C LEU A 194 12.83 31.38 -7.20
N GLU A 195 13.28 31.57 -8.46
CA GLU A 195 13.08 30.60 -9.55
C GLU A 195 13.64 29.19 -9.24
N ASN A 196 14.72 29.11 -8.45
CA ASN A 196 15.33 27.86 -8.04
C ASN A 196 14.66 27.23 -6.79
N GLY A 197 13.59 27.80 -6.28
CA GLY A 197 12.87 27.34 -5.10
C GLY A 197 13.43 27.83 -3.76
N ASP A 198 14.55 28.55 -3.74
CA ASP A 198 15.03 29.23 -2.53
C ASP A 198 14.04 30.33 -2.12
N ILE A 199 14.10 30.75 -0.87
CA ILE A 199 13.39 31.96 -0.42
C ILE A 199 14.36 33.02 0.05
N ASP A 200 14.06 34.30 -0.26
CA ASP A 200 14.73 35.45 0.33
C ASP A 200 13.80 36.08 1.36
N VAL A 201 14.28 36.17 2.59
CA VAL A 201 13.50 36.59 3.75
C VAL A 201 14.04 37.91 4.29
N ALA A 202 13.21 38.93 4.34
CA ALA A 202 13.59 40.27 4.81
C ALA A 202 14.15 40.18 6.25
N GLY A 203 15.38 40.68 6.45
CA GLY A 203 16.06 40.66 7.74
C GLY A 203 16.75 39.34 8.13
N VAL A 204 16.54 38.26 7.39
CA VAL A 204 17.16 36.98 7.61
C VAL A 204 18.14 36.62 6.50
N GLY A 205 17.76 36.91 5.24
CA GLY A 205 18.53 36.55 4.04
C GLY A 205 17.99 35.30 3.34
N ARG A 206 18.85 34.68 2.53
CA ARG A 206 18.50 33.56 1.66
C ARG A 206 18.49 32.24 2.39
N ILE A 207 17.40 31.49 2.23
CA ILE A 207 17.25 30.12 2.71
C ILE A 207 17.12 29.22 1.48
N SER A 208 17.98 28.20 1.41
CA SER A 208 18.06 27.30 0.26
C SER A 208 16.91 26.31 0.23
N PHE A 209 16.45 26.01 -0.96
CA PHE A 209 15.54 24.89 -1.24
C PHE A 209 16.19 23.56 -0.86
N GLY A 210 15.36 22.60 -0.39
CA GLY A 210 15.81 21.28 0.02
C GLY A 210 16.13 21.21 1.51
N PHE A 211 17.07 20.38 1.89
CA PHE A 211 17.36 20.02 3.27
C PHE A 211 18.55 20.80 3.84
N THR A 212 18.35 21.44 4.99
CA THR A 212 19.38 22.09 5.80
C THR A 212 19.53 21.32 7.12
N ARG A 213 20.74 20.85 7.40
CA ARG A 213 21.06 20.09 8.63
C ARG A 213 21.89 20.92 9.56
N THR A 214 21.53 20.87 10.84
CA THR A 214 22.22 21.56 11.92
C THR A 214 22.50 20.58 13.07
N GLU A 215 23.26 21.01 14.07
CA GLU A 215 23.46 20.23 15.30
C GLU A 215 22.17 19.99 16.11
N ARG A 216 21.11 20.76 15.82
CA ARG A 216 19.83 20.72 16.53
C ARG A 216 18.73 19.94 15.82
N GLY A 217 18.95 19.61 14.54
CA GLY A 217 17.97 18.90 13.75
C GLY A 217 18.05 19.18 12.26
N GLU A 218 16.99 18.89 11.55
CA GLU A 218 16.87 19.07 10.12
C GLU A 218 15.71 20.03 9.82
N PHE A 219 15.95 20.93 8.88
CA PHE A 219 14.93 21.79 8.26
C PHE A 219 14.85 21.47 6.78
N ALA A 220 13.67 21.50 6.19
CA ALA A 220 13.53 21.46 4.74
C ALA A 220 12.56 22.53 4.24
N LEU A 221 12.95 23.13 3.11
CA LEU A 221 12.17 24.07 2.34
C LEU A 221 11.78 23.41 1.01
N GLY A 222 10.50 23.40 0.69
CA GLY A 222 9.98 22.91 -0.57
C GLY A 222 8.74 23.67 -1.01
N SER A 223 8.44 23.63 -2.29
CA SER A 223 7.16 24.07 -2.83
C SER A 223 6.93 23.45 -4.19
N THR A 224 5.71 23.03 -4.44
CA THR A 224 5.21 22.62 -5.75
C THR A 224 4.24 23.66 -6.34
N ASN A 225 3.91 24.69 -5.55
CA ASN A 225 2.99 25.76 -5.91
C ASN A 225 3.65 27.11 -5.56
N PRO A 226 3.75 28.07 -6.48
CA PRO A 226 4.40 29.37 -6.23
C PRO A 226 3.72 30.22 -5.16
N GLU A 227 2.48 29.92 -4.81
CA GLU A 227 1.72 30.64 -3.76
C GLU A 227 1.88 30.00 -2.36
N LEU A 228 2.49 28.82 -2.29
CA LEU A 228 2.62 28.05 -1.05
C LEU A 228 4.07 27.67 -0.80
N ILE A 229 4.47 27.68 0.47
CA ILE A 229 5.76 27.21 0.94
C ILE A 229 5.54 25.94 1.78
N GLY A 230 6.23 24.87 1.41
CA GLY A 230 6.34 23.65 2.22
C GLY A 230 7.49 23.79 3.21
N LEU A 231 7.22 23.57 4.48
CA LEU A 231 8.18 23.66 5.58
C LEU A 231 8.19 22.34 6.34
N PHE A 232 9.37 21.88 6.67
CA PHE A 232 9.56 20.67 7.47
C PHE A 232 10.63 20.92 8.52
N THR A 233 10.42 20.42 9.74
CA THR A 233 11.45 20.32 10.78
C THR A 233 11.47 18.93 11.37
N SER A 234 12.64 18.49 11.81
CA SER A 234 12.88 17.26 12.55
C SER A 234 13.89 17.53 13.64
N GLU A 235 13.52 17.33 14.90
CA GLU A 235 14.39 17.55 16.06
C GLU A 235 14.08 16.55 17.17
N GLU A 236 15.07 16.18 17.97
CA GLU A 236 14.87 15.34 19.15
C GLU A 236 14.13 16.14 20.24
N GLU A 237 13.06 15.58 20.74
CA GLU A 237 12.27 16.14 21.84
C GLU A 237 11.90 15.07 22.86
N SER A 238 11.83 15.48 24.13
CA SER A 238 11.33 14.64 25.23
C SER A 238 9.84 14.76 25.47
N THR A 239 9.15 15.64 24.73
CA THR A 239 7.71 15.87 24.87
C THR A 239 6.95 14.77 24.14
N GLU A 240 6.09 14.07 24.86
CA GLU A 240 5.10 13.18 24.24
C GLU A 240 3.89 14.02 23.82
N TYR A 241 3.50 13.87 22.57
CA TYR A 241 2.35 14.55 21.99
C TYR A 241 1.22 13.55 21.78
N ASP A 242 -0.01 14.00 21.99
CA ASP A 242 -1.20 13.25 21.56
C ASP A 242 -1.37 13.40 20.04
N ASP A 243 -1.51 12.28 19.34
CA ASP A 243 -1.74 12.27 17.88
C ASP A 243 -3.02 13.00 17.47
N ASP A 244 -4.00 13.12 18.36
CA ASP A 244 -5.26 13.83 18.14
C ASP A 244 -5.17 15.33 18.49
N GLU A 245 -4.07 15.81 19.12
CA GLU A 245 -3.85 17.23 19.41
C GLU A 245 -3.36 17.99 18.17
N PRO A 246 -4.08 19.02 17.69
CA PRO A 246 -3.68 19.79 16.51
C PRO A 246 -2.35 20.53 16.74
N MET A 247 -1.44 20.45 15.77
CA MET A 247 -0.23 21.28 15.72
C MET A 247 -0.60 22.74 15.46
N THR A 248 0.11 23.69 16.10
CA THR A 248 -0.08 25.12 15.89
C THR A 248 1.02 25.75 15.05
N VAL A 249 0.74 26.91 14.43
CA VAL A 249 1.75 27.71 13.70
C VAL A 249 2.86 28.18 14.63
N THR A 250 2.52 28.52 15.88
CA THR A 250 3.49 28.93 16.91
C THR A 250 4.47 27.79 17.20
N GLU A 251 3.97 26.58 17.37
CA GLU A 251 4.82 25.39 17.60
C GLU A 251 5.80 25.18 16.43
N LEU A 252 5.33 25.35 15.19
CA LEU A 252 6.19 25.27 14.00
C LEU A 252 7.27 26.35 14.01
N GLY A 253 6.89 27.61 14.28
CA GLY A 253 7.83 28.73 14.35
C GLY A 253 8.90 28.53 15.42
N ASP A 254 8.52 28.03 16.60
CA ASP A 254 9.45 27.70 17.68
C ASP A 254 10.42 26.57 17.29
N SER A 255 9.93 25.55 16.58
CA SER A 255 10.78 24.47 16.05
C SER A 255 11.76 25.01 15.00
N ILE A 256 11.32 25.82 14.05
CA ILE A 256 12.18 26.46 13.05
C ILE A 256 13.26 27.31 13.72
N ARG A 257 12.90 28.11 14.73
CA ARG A 257 13.86 28.92 15.50
C ARG A 257 14.89 28.03 16.22
N ARG A 258 14.47 26.91 16.81
CA ARG A 258 15.41 25.98 17.47
C ARG A 258 16.36 25.34 16.45
N VAL A 259 15.84 24.88 15.31
CA VAL A 259 16.63 24.16 14.31
C VAL A 259 17.55 25.10 13.51
N LEU A 260 17.00 26.17 12.92
CA LEU A 260 17.76 27.10 12.06
C LEU A 260 18.47 28.22 12.84
N GLY A 261 18.01 28.54 14.03
CA GLY A 261 18.52 29.67 14.81
C GLY A 261 17.99 31.04 14.34
N VAL A 262 16.99 31.07 13.49
CA VAL A 262 16.37 32.30 12.98
C VAL A 262 14.84 32.23 13.04
N ASP A 263 14.21 33.39 13.15
CA ASP A 263 12.76 33.51 13.06
C ASP A 263 12.33 33.67 11.61
N LEU A 264 11.46 32.76 11.14
CA LEU A 264 10.85 32.89 9.82
C LEU A 264 9.43 33.44 9.94
N PRO A 265 9.05 34.43 9.13
CA PRO A 265 7.66 34.80 9.02
C PRO A 265 6.89 33.64 8.39
N LEU A 266 5.75 33.29 8.98
CA LEU A 266 4.89 32.20 8.52
C LEU A 266 3.56 32.78 8.02
N GLY A 267 3.14 32.38 6.84
CA GLY A 267 1.83 32.72 6.30
C GLY A 267 0.71 31.86 6.90
N GLU A 268 -0.50 32.03 6.35
CA GLU A 268 -1.66 31.23 6.77
C GLU A 268 -1.45 29.76 6.43
N PRO A 269 -1.66 28.86 7.40
CA PRO A 269 -1.45 27.45 7.17
C PRO A 269 -2.59 26.82 6.36
N THR A 270 -2.23 26.10 5.30
CA THR A 270 -3.14 25.22 4.55
C THR A 270 -2.97 23.78 4.99
N ARG A 271 -1.82 23.44 5.61
CA ARG A 271 -1.54 22.14 6.20
C ARG A 271 -0.62 22.28 7.40
N LEU A 272 -0.97 21.64 8.51
CA LEU A 272 -0.12 21.48 9.69
C LEU A 272 -0.23 20.05 10.17
N THR A 273 0.91 19.39 10.36
CA THR A 273 0.97 17.99 10.80
C THR A 273 2.21 17.77 11.65
N ARG A 274 2.03 17.11 12.80
CA ARG A 274 3.09 16.64 13.67
C ARG A 274 3.00 15.12 13.77
N PHE A 275 4.14 14.44 13.75
CA PHE A 275 4.20 12.98 13.91
C PHE A 275 5.57 12.54 14.40
N THR A 276 5.61 11.36 14.99
CA THR A 276 6.83 10.67 15.41
C THR A 276 7.01 9.42 14.57
N PHE A 277 8.23 9.08 14.23
CA PHE A 277 8.50 7.86 13.48
C PHE A 277 8.53 6.63 14.39
N HIS A 278 7.79 5.62 13.98
CA HIS A 278 7.78 4.30 14.59
C HIS A 278 8.23 3.26 13.56
N ALA A 279 9.10 2.35 14.00
CA ALA A 279 9.44 1.13 13.27
C ALA A 279 8.88 -0.05 14.05
N ARG A 280 7.63 -0.44 13.78
CA ARG A 280 6.91 -1.49 14.51
C ARG A 280 6.21 -2.44 13.58
N GLN A 281 6.12 -3.70 13.94
CA GLN A 281 5.40 -4.73 13.21
C GLN A 281 4.76 -5.72 14.18
N VAL A 282 3.54 -6.19 13.86
CA VAL A 282 2.92 -7.29 14.61
C VAL A 282 3.72 -8.57 14.44
N GLU A 283 3.78 -9.37 15.49
CA GLU A 283 4.44 -10.67 15.43
C GLU A 283 3.68 -11.67 14.57
N ARG A 284 2.35 -11.52 14.52
CA ARG A 284 1.46 -12.31 13.69
C ARG A 284 0.35 -11.46 13.08
N TYR A 285 0.11 -11.62 11.77
CA TYR A 285 -0.95 -10.92 11.04
C TYR A 285 -2.31 -11.60 11.19
N ARG A 286 -2.33 -12.81 11.73
CA ARG A 286 -3.52 -13.62 12.01
C ARG A 286 -3.45 -14.23 13.38
N ASP A 287 -4.56 -14.19 14.11
CA ASP A 287 -4.77 -14.92 15.36
C ASP A 287 -6.18 -15.53 15.32
N GLY A 288 -6.26 -16.81 14.94
CA GLY A 288 -7.54 -17.47 14.71
C GLY A 288 -8.36 -16.81 13.58
N ARG A 289 -9.46 -16.15 13.96
CA ARG A 289 -10.37 -15.46 13.05
C ARG A 289 -10.18 -13.94 13.03
N THR A 290 -9.21 -13.45 13.78
CA THR A 290 -8.85 -12.04 13.84
C THR A 290 -7.58 -11.81 13.02
N LEU A 291 -7.61 -10.86 12.09
CA LEU A 291 -6.49 -10.49 11.23
C LEU A 291 -6.19 -8.99 11.36
N MET A 292 -4.96 -8.59 11.01
CA MET A 292 -4.49 -7.21 11.07
C MET A 292 -4.01 -6.74 9.71
N ALA A 293 -4.31 -5.49 9.32
CA ALA A 293 -3.86 -4.89 8.06
C ALA A 293 -3.53 -3.39 8.24
N GLY A 294 -2.64 -2.88 7.40
CA GLY A 294 -2.20 -1.49 7.39
C GLY A 294 -1.48 -1.07 8.67
N ASP A 295 -1.70 0.16 9.11
CA ASP A 295 -1.03 0.73 10.30
C ASP A 295 -1.35 -0.03 11.60
N ALA A 296 -2.43 -0.80 11.64
CA ALA A 296 -2.72 -1.71 12.74
C ALA A 296 -1.73 -2.88 12.80
N ALA A 297 -1.13 -3.26 11.66
CA ALA A 297 -0.16 -4.34 11.54
C ALA A 297 1.30 -3.85 11.50
N HIS A 298 1.57 -2.66 10.96
CA HIS A 298 2.94 -2.15 10.78
C HIS A 298 3.00 -0.62 10.71
N LEU A 299 4.05 -0.05 11.29
CA LEU A 299 4.40 1.37 11.20
C LEU A 299 5.81 1.51 10.65
N PHE A 300 5.98 2.33 9.63
CA PHE A 300 7.25 2.57 8.97
C PHE A 300 7.80 3.96 9.29
N PRO A 301 9.08 4.10 9.63
CA PRO A 301 9.69 5.37 9.98
C PRO A 301 10.08 6.20 8.74
N SER A 302 9.16 6.31 7.78
CA SER A 302 9.39 7.06 6.54
C SER A 302 8.06 7.46 5.91
N PRO A 303 7.93 8.68 5.39
CA PRO A 303 6.76 9.07 4.62
C PRO A 303 6.66 8.30 3.30
N GLY A 304 5.44 8.11 2.80
CA GLY A 304 5.18 7.54 1.47
C GLY A 304 5.12 6.01 1.38
N VAL A 305 5.41 5.28 2.48
CA VAL A 305 5.45 3.80 2.46
C VAL A 305 4.15 3.17 2.97
N ALA A 306 3.65 3.67 4.10
CA ALA A 306 2.61 3.00 4.88
C ALA A 306 1.27 2.86 4.13
N LEU A 307 0.85 3.91 3.43
CA LEU A 307 -0.44 3.92 2.72
C LEU A 307 -0.51 2.84 1.64
N GLY A 308 0.48 2.80 0.74
CA GLY A 308 0.56 1.77 -0.31
C GLY A 308 0.65 0.36 0.26
N ALA A 309 1.45 0.17 1.31
CA ALA A 309 1.58 -1.13 1.99
C ALA A 309 0.26 -1.62 2.56
N GLY A 310 -0.50 -0.76 3.24
CA GLY A 310 -1.81 -1.10 3.81
C GLY A 310 -2.88 -1.40 2.75
N LEU A 311 -2.89 -0.67 1.64
CA LEU A 311 -3.78 -0.99 0.52
C LEU A 311 -3.45 -2.35 -0.11
N LEU A 312 -2.16 -2.67 -0.28
CA LEU A 312 -1.71 -3.96 -0.79
C LEU A 312 -1.95 -5.11 0.20
N ASP A 313 -1.97 -4.85 1.53
CA ASP A 313 -2.43 -5.85 2.51
C ASP A 313 -3.88 -6.24 2.25
N SER A 314 -4.73 -5.24 2.00
CA SER A 314 -6.17 -5.42 1.75
C SER A 314 -6.44 -6.26 0.51
N VAL A 315 -5.70 -5.99 -0.56
CA VAL A 315 -5.80 -6.74 -1.82
C VAL A 315 -5.35 -8.19 -1.66
N ASN A 316 -4.23 -8.40 -0.97
CA ASN A 316 -3.72 -9.75 -0.71
C ASN A 316 -4.66 -10.56 0.18
N LEU A 317 -5.31 -9.91 1.15
CA LEU A 317 -6.20 -10.55 2.11
C LEU A 317 -7.60 -10.81 1.53
N GLY A 318 -8.16 -9.86 0.77
CA GLY A 318 -9.56 -9.86 0.35
C GLY A 318 -9.98 -11.13 -0.37
N TRP A 319 -9.23 -11.55 -1.38
CA TRP A 319 -9.52 -12.76 -2.14
C TRP A 319 -9.32 -14.06 -1.33
N LYS A 320 -8.34 -14.09 -0.40
CA LYS A 320 -8.08 -15.27 0.46
C LYS A 320 -9.20 -15.47 1.46
N LEU A 321 -9.70 -14.39 2.06
CA LEU A 321 -10.90 -14.42 2.91
C LEU A 321 -12.13 -14.88 2.12
N ALA A 322 -12.31 -14.35 0.91
CA ALA A 322 -13.43 -14.74 0.06
C ALA A 322 -13.37 -16.23 -0.31
N ALA A 323 -12.18 -16.74 -0.63
CA ALA A 323 -11.96 -18.15 -0.91
C ALA A 323 -12.38 -19.06 0.26
N ASP A 324 -11.96 -18.69 1.47
CA ASP A 324 -12.28 -19.46 2.69
C ASP A 324 -13.78 -19.39 3.02
N ILE A 325 -14.39 -18.21 2.95
CA ILE A 325 -15.82 -18.00 3.20
C ILE A 325 -16.69 -18.78 2.21
N GLN A 326 -16.27 -18.83 0.94
CA GLN A 326 -16.98 -19.55 -0.13
C GLN A 326 -16.66 -21.05 -0.14
N GLY A 327 -15.74 -21.52 0.70
CA GLY A 327 -15.44 -22.94 0.93
C GLY A 327 -14.63 -23.61 -0.18
N TRP A 328 -13.84 -22.82 -0.94
CA TRP A 328 -12.94 -23.38 -1.96
C TRP A 328 -11.44 -23.16 -1.67
N ALA A 329 -11.12 -22.45 -0.59
CA ALA A 329 -9.74 -22.27 -0.18
C ALA A 329 -9.06 -23.60 0.10
N PRO A 330 -7.89 -23.88 -0.46
CA PRO A 330 -7.08 -25.00 0.00
C PRO A 330 -6.59 -24.74 1.43
N ASP A 331 -6.29 -25.83 2.13
CA ASP A 331 -5.74 -25.78 3.50
C ASP A 331 -4.50 -24.88 3.55
N GLY A 332 -4.46 -23.97 4.52
CA GLY A 332 -3.34 -23.06 4.72
C GLY A 332 -3.34 -21.82 3.83
N LEU A 333 -4.27 -21.64 2.88
CA LEU A 333 -4.31 -20.46 2.00
C LEU A 333 -4.34 -19.17 2.81
N LEU A 334 -5.19 -19.08 3.83
CA LEU A 334 -5.32 -17.86 4.63
C LEU A 334 -4.07 -17.59 5.50
N ASP A 335 -3.28 -18.64 5.85
CA ASP A 335 -2.04 -18.47 6.59
C ASP A 335 -0.93 -17.85 5.73
N THR A 336 -0.99 -18.03 4.40
CA THR A 336 -0.07 -17.36 3.46
C THR A 336 -0.16 -15.84 3.53
N TYR A 337 -1.26 -15.26 4.04
CA TYR A 337 -1.38 -13.83 4.29
C TYR A 337 -0.30 -13.34 5.27
N HIS A 338 -0.11 -14.06 6.37
CA HIS A 338 0.95 -13.72 7.33
C HIS A 338 2.34 -13.76 6.69
N ASP A 339 2.68 -14.85 6.01
CA ASP A 339 4.02 -15.05 5.46
C ASP A 339 4.35 -14.01 4.38
N GLU A 340 3.42 -13.78 3.45
CA GLU A 340 3.58 -12.86 2.34
C GLU A 340 3.64 -11.40 2.82
N ARG A 341 2.70 -10.98 3.67
CA ARG A 341 2.66 -9.59 4.10
C ARG A 341 3.73 -9.24 5.14
N ARG A 342 4.16 -10.22 5.93
CA ARG A 342 5.33 -10.07 6.80
C ARG A 342 6.60 -9.87 5.98
N LEU A 343 6.79 -10.64 4.90
CA LEU A 343 7.92 -10.46 3.98
C LEU A 343 7.91 -9.05 3.36
N ALA A 344 6.78 -8.64 2.79
CA ALA A 344 6.60 -7.31 2.19
C ALA A 344 6.89 -6.19 3.19
N SER A 345 6.31 -6.28 4.39
CA SER A 345 6.52 -5.31 5.46
C SER A 345 7.98 -5.28 5.93
N THR A 346 8.67 -6.42 6.01
CA THR A 346 10.10 -6.47 6.35
C THR A 346 10.95 -5.76 5.29
N ARG A 347 10.62 -5.89 4.00
CA ARG A 347 11.30 -5.15 2.92
C ARG A 347 11.04 -3.65 3.01
N ASN A 348 9.80 -3.24 3.28
CA ASN A 348 9.45 -1.84 3.51
C ASN A 348 10.17 -1.27 4.74
N MET A 349 10.23 -2.03 5.83
CA MET A 349 10.94 -1.63 7.05
C MET A 349 12.43 -1.40 6.80
N LEU A 350 13.07 -2.28 6.00
CA LEU A 350 14.48 -2.16 5.65
C LEU A 350 14.79 -0.79 5.03
N HIS A 351 14.09 -0.42 3.96
CA HIS A 351 14.39 0.86 3.29
C HIS A 351 13.90 2.07 4.07
N ALA A 352 12.83 1.94 4.87
CA ALA A 352 12.36 3.01 5.74
C ALA A 352 13.36 3.32 6.85
N GLN A 353 13.92 2.29 7.49
CA GLN A 353 14.98 2.45 8.51
C GLN A 353 16.28 2.96 7.90
N ALA A 354 16.65 2.53 6.68
CA ALA A 354 17.81 3.06 5.96
C ALA A 354 17.68 4.57 5.72
N GLN A 355 16.49 5.06 5.40
CA GLN A 355 16.22 6.49 5.27
C GLN A 355 16.48 7.27 6.57
N VAL A 356 16.09 6.71 7.72
CA VAL A 356 16.37 7.34 9.02
C VAL A 356 17.88 7.43 9.25
N ALA A 357 18.62 6.35 8.96
CA ALA A 357 20.07 6.31 9.16
C ALA A 357 20.81 7.32 8.25
N ILE A 358 20.45 7.39 6.97
CA ILE A 358 21.08 8.31 6.00
C ILE A 358 20.72 9.77 6.33
N ARG A 359 19.50 10.04 6.81
CA ARG A 359 19.06 11.37 7.16
C ARG A 359 19.78 11.92 8.39
N ARG A 360 20.06 11.07 9.38
CA ARG A 360 20.75 11.45 10.61
C ARG A 360 22.22 11.83 10.37
N GLY A 361 22.72 12.64 11.29
CA GLY A 361 24.13 13.02 11.31
C GLY A 361 24.48 14.19 10.40
N HIS A 362 25.33 15.06 10.93
CA HIS A 362 25.87 16.24 10.28
C HIS A 362 27.40 16.27 10.32
N ASP A 363 28.01 15.24 10.92
CA ASP A 363 29.46 15.07 10.97
C ASP A 363 30.03 14.69 9.58
N PRO A 364 31.35 14.83 9.37
CA PRO A 364 31.98 14.54 8.08
C PRO A 364 31.74 13.11 7.56
N ALA A 365 31.58 12.11 8.45
CA ALA A 365 31.36 10.73 8.02
C ALA A 365 29.92 10.56 7.47
N ALA A 366 28.94 11.18 8.10
CA ALA A 366 27.54 11.17 7.62
C ALA A 366 27.41 11.93 6.27
N VAL A 367 28.16 13.03 6.09
CA VAL A 367 28.21 13.76 4.82
C VAL A 367 28.82 12.86 3.73
N ALA A 368 29.97 12.25 3.99
CA ALA A 368 30.65 11.37 3.03
C ALA A 368 29.78 10.16 2.64
N LEU A 369 29.03 9.59 3.59
CA LEU A 369 28.09 8.49 3.30
C LEU A 369 27.00 8.92 2.31
N ARG A 370 26.41 10.11 2.49
CA ARG A 370 25.40 10.63 1.58
C ARG A 370 25.97 10.94 0.18
N GLU A 371 27.16 11.54 0.12
CA GLU A 371 27.86 11.81 -1.14
C GLU A 371 28.10 10.51 -1.91
N LEU A 372 28.71 9.51 -1.25
CA LEU A 372 28.92 8.19 -1.85
C LEU A 372 27.61 7.54 -2.34
N PHE A 373 26.55 7.65 -1.56
CA PHE A 373 25.26 7.09 -1.94
C PHE A 373 24.66 7.81 -3.15
N GLN A 374 24.83 9.14 -3.24
CA GLN A 374 24.41 9.93 -4.40
C GLN A 374 25.22 9.57 -5.66
N GLU A 375 26.53 9.36 -5.52
CA GLU A 375 27.38 8.88 -6.62
C GLU A 375 26.91 7.52 -7.14
N LEU A 376 26.59 6.57 -6.25
CA LEU A 376 26.05 5.26 -6.64
C LEU A 376 24.71 5.36 -7.36
N LEU A 377 23.83 6.29 -6.94
CA LEU A 377 22.53 6.53 -7.57
C LEU A 377 22.61 7.28 -8.91
N ALA A 378 23.78 7.78 -9.31
CA ALA A 378 24.01 8.29 -10.66
C ALA A 378 24.06 7.17 -11.72
N ASP A 379 24.33 5.93 -11.30
CA ASP A 379 24.31 4.76 -12.17
C ASP A 379 22.89 4.17 -12.27
N GLU A 380 22.50 3.74 -13.48
CA GLU A 380 21.15 3.23 -13.78
C GLU A 380 20.76 2.02 -12.92
N GLN A 381 21.64 1.05 -12.73
CA GLN A 381 21.30 -0.19 -12.03
C GLN A 381 20.99 0.02 -10.52
N PRO A 382 21.81 0.71 -9.73
CA PRO A 382 21.46 1.07 -8.35
C PRO A 382 20.21 1.93 -8.26
N LEU A 383 20.01 2.87 -9.19
CA LEU A 383 18.85 3.74 -9.24
C LEU A 383 17.56 2.94 -9.48
N ARG A 384 17.55 2.03 -10.46
CA ARG A 384 16.41 1.12 -10.71
C ARG A 384 16.13 0.21 -9.52
N ARG A 385 17.17 -0.32 -8.88
CA ARG A 385 17.01 -1.18 -7.71
C ARG A 385 16.39 -0.44 -6.53
N LEU A 386 16.83 0.78 -6.25
CA LEU A 386 16.22 1.61 -5.21
C LEU A 386 14.78 1.97 -5.57
N GLY A 387 14.52 2.34 -6.81
CA GLY A 387 13.17 2.66 -7.29
C GLY A 387 12.21 1.48 -7.16
N GLY A 388 12.63 0.27 -7.55
CA GLY A 388 11.84 -0.95 -7.36
C GLY A 388 11.55 -1.26 -5.90
N LEU A 389 12.53 -1.02 -5.00
CA LEU A 389 12.33 -1.15 -3.56
C LEU A 389 11.32 -0.13 -3.02
N MET A 390 11.42 1.14 -3.45
CA MET A 390 10.49 2.20 -3.05
C MET A 390 9.08 1.97 -3.58
N ALA A 391 8.96 1.48 -4.80
CA ALA A 391 7.68 1.15 -5.44
C ALA A 391 7.03 -0.12 -4.88
N GLY A 392 7.82 -1.03 -4.28
CA GLY A 392 7.40 -2.37 -3.88
C GLY A 392 7.40 -3.38 -5.04
N SER A 393 7.81 -2.99 -6.25
CA SER A 393 7.81 -3.84 -7.45
C SER A 393 8.95 -4.86 -7.49
N GLU A 394 9.98 -4.72 -6.64
CA GLU A 394 11.03 -5.73 -6.48
C GLU A 394 10.59 -6.97 -5.69
N LEU A 395 9.42 -6.90 -5.05
CA LEU A 395 8.92 -7.95 -4.18
C LEU A 395 8.64 -9.22 -4.99
N ARG A 396 9.18 -10.32 -4.52
CA ARG A 396 8.92 -11.64 -5.05
C ARG A 396 8.57 -12.60 -3.92
N TYR A 397 7.37 -13.12 -3.93
CA TYR A 397 6.95 -14.10 -2.95
C TYR A 397 7.58 -15.47 -3.21
N PRO A 398 7.96 -16.22 -2.16
CA PRO A 398 8.55 -17.55 -2.30
C PRO A 398 7.47 -18.61 -2.57
N PHE A 399 6.75 -18.49 -3.69
CA PHE A 399 5.71 -19.44 -4.06
C PHE A 399 6.30 -20.79 -4.46
N PRO A 400 5.54 -21.88 -4.34
CA PRO A 400 5.95 -23.18 -4.85
C PRO A 400 6.37 -23.08 -6.32
N GLY A 401 7.52 -23.64 -6.67
CA GLY A 401 8.05 -23.57 -8.04
C GLY A 401 8.73 -22.26 -8.44
N HIS A 402 8.91 -21.29 -7.52
CA HIS A 402 9.56 -20.02 -7.81
C HIS A 402 10.97 -20.14 -8.41
N ASP A 403 11.69 -21.23 -8.13
CA ASP A 403 13.01 -21.51 -8.71
C ASP A 403 12.95 -21.95 -10.18
N ARG A 404 11.78 -22.38 -10.66
CA ARG A 404 11.59 -22.88 -12.03
C ARG A 404 11.44 -21.75 -13.05
N HIS A 405 10.81 -20.63 -12.66
CA HIS A 405 10.59 -19.50 -13.55
C HIS A 405 10.76 -18.18 -12.83
N PRO A 406 11.48 -17.18 -13.39
CA PRO A 406 11.76 -15.91 -12.72
C PRO A 406 10.51 -15.08 -12.40
N LEU A 407 9.42 -15.25 -13.13
CA LEU A 407 8.17 -14.53 -12.92
C LEU A 407 7.33 -15.07 -11.75
N ILE A 408 7.51 -16.33 -11.32
CA ILE A 408 6.71 -16.90 -10.23
C ILE A 408 6.95 -16.12 -8.94
N GLY A 409 5.88 -15.66 -8.30
CA GLY A 409 5.90 -14.84 -7.09
C GLY A 409 6.06 -13.33 -7.31
N THR A 410 6.29 -12.87 -8.55
CA THR A 410 6.32 -11.45 -8.87
C THR A 410 4.94 -10.92 -9.24
N PHE A 411 4.78 -9.60 -9.22
CA PHE A 411 3.63 -8.94 -9.80
C PHE A 411 3.63 -9.16 -11.32
N ALA A 412 2.47 -9.45 -11.91
CA ALA A 412 2.35 -9.73 -13.32
C ALA A 412 2.67 -8.48 -14.17
N PRO A 413 3.49 -8.57 -15.21
CA PRO A 413 3.70 -7.48 -16.13
C PRO A 413 2.43 -7.24 -16.96
N ASP A 414 2.12 -5.98 -17.25
CA ASP A 414 1.02 -5.63 -18.16
C ASP A 414 1.46 -5.82 -19.61
N LEU A 415 1.23 -7.00 -20.14
CA LEU A 415 1.55 -7.33 -21.53
C LEU A 415 0.42 -6.88 -22.46
N ALA A 416 0.78 -6.25 -23.56
CA ALA A 416 -0.14 -6.03 -24.66
C ALA A 416 -0.47 -7.37 -25.34
N LEU A 417 -1.75 -7.69 -25.45
CA LEU A 417 -2.27 -8.98 -25.89
C LEU A 417 -3.18 -8.82 -27.12
N ARG A 418 -3.20 -9.86 -27.94
CA ARG A 418 -4.18 -10.03 -29.04
C ARG A 418 -4.95 -11.33 -28.80
N THR A 419 -6.26 -11.23 -28.68
CA THR A 419 -7.19 -12.35 -28.55
C THR A 419 -8.09 -12.45 -29.77
N ASP A 420 -8.91 -13.47 -29.84
CA ASP A 420 -9.98 -13.61 -30.83
C ASP A 420 -11.01 -12.46 -30.79
N ARG A 421 -11.10 -11.76 -29.64
CA ARG A 421 -11.99 -10.60 -29.41
C ARG A 421 -11.35 -9.26 -29.73
N GLY A 422 -10.05 -9.23 -30.03
CA GLY A 422 -9.29 -8.02 -30.35
C GLY A 422 -8.10 -7.76 -29.45
N ALA A 423 -7.58 -6.55 -29.54
CA ALA A 423 -6.48 -6.09 -28.67
C ALA A 423 -6.97 -5.89 -27.23
N THR A 424 -6.14 -6.28 -26.27
CA THR A 424 -6.37 -6.16 -24.84
C THR A 424 -5.03 -6.14 -24.09
N SER A 425 -5.04 -6.16 -22.78
CA SER A 425 -3.84 -6.31 -21.95
C SER A 425 -4.08 -7.26 -20.77
N VAL A 426 -3.00 -7.66 -20.07
CA VAL A 426 -3.13 -8.46 -18.85
C VAL A 426 -3.94 -7.71 -17.79
N ALA A 427 -3.70 -6.41 -17.65
CA ALA A 427 -4.46 -5.58 -16.71
C ALA A 427 -5.96 -5.60 -17.03
N GLU A 428 -6.36 -5.42 -18.30
CA GLU A 428 -7.77 -5.45 -18.71
C GLU A 428 -8.45 -6.80 -18.44
N LEU A 429 -7.74 -7.91 -18.65
CA LEU A 429 -8.26 -9.25 -18.34
C LEU A 429 -8.50 -9.47 -16.84
N MET A 430 -7.86 -8.67 -15.99
CA MET A 430 -7.94 -8.82 -14.53
C MET A 430 -8.86 -7.82 -13.83
N HIS A 431 -9.63 -7.01 -14.55
CA HIS A 431 -10.58 -6.06 -13.97
C HIS A 431 -11.58 -6.71 -13.00
N GLY A 432 -11.95 -7.96 -13.25
CA GLY A 432 -12.86 -8.74 -12.39
C GLY A 432 -12.26 -9.23 -11.07
N ALA A 433 -11.01 -8.91 -10.75
CA ALA A 433 -10.30 -9.40 -9.56
C ALA A 433 -10.36 -10.94 -9.38
N ARG A 434 -10.40 -11.68 -10.50
CA ARG A 434 -10.46 -13.15 -10.52
C ARG A 434 -9.10 -13.76 -10.85
N PRO A 435 -8.83 -14.99 -10.39
CA PRO A 435 -7.69 -15.74 -10.89
C PRO A 435 -7.76 -15.85 -12.40
N THR A 436 -6.63 -15.67 -13.08
CA THR A 436 -6.59 -15.65 -14.54
C THR A 436 -5.50 -16.58 -15.06
N PHE A 437 -5.86 -17.48 -15.96
CA PHE A 437 -4.92 -18.29 -16.75
C PHE A 437 -4.84 -17.73 -18.17
N ILE A 438 -3.62 -17.45 -18.64
CA ILE A 438 -3.36 -16.91 -19.97
C ILE A 438 -2.42 -17.87 -20.71
N ASP A 439 -2.92 -18.50 -21.76
CA ASP A 439 -2.13 -19.27 -22.71
C ASP A 439 -1.58 -18.33 -23.78
N LEU A 440 -0.25 -18.17 -23.82
CA LEU A 440 0.46 -17.28 -24.73
C LEU A 440 1.10 -18.01 -25.93
N ALA A 441 0.95 -19.34 -26.00
CA ALA A 441 1.64 -20.19 -26.97
C ALA A 441 0.71 -21.14 -27.73
N ASP A 442 -0.62 -20.98 -27.57
CA ASP A 442 -1.64 -21.89 -28.12
C ASP A 442 -1.38 -23.37 -27.67
N ARG A 443 -1.36 -23.55 -26.33
CA ARG A 443 -1.10 -24.82 -25.65
C ARG A 443 -2.43 -25.48 -25.21
N PRO A 444 -3.14 -26.18 -26.10
CA PRO A 444 -4.42 -26.82 -25.77
C PRO A 444 -4.31 -27.83 -24.63
N ASP A 445 -3.15 -28.49 -24.49
CA ASP A 445 -2.84 -29.40 -23.39
C ASP A 445 -2.89 -28.73 -22.00
N LEU A 446 -2.46 -27.48 -21.89
CA LEU A 446 -2.56 -26.70 -20.66
C LEU A 446 -3.95 -26.07 -20.49
N GLY A 447 -4.54 -25.60 -21.58
CA GLY A 447 -5.90 -25.08 -21.60
C GLY A 447 -6.94 -26.09 -21.12
N GLU A 448 -6.87 -27.36 -21.58
CA GLU A 448 -7.74 -28.44 -21.13
C GLU A 448 -7.64 -28.67 -19.60
N ILE A 449 -6.44 -28.60 -19.04
CA ILE A 449 -6.26 -28.70 -17.58
C ILE A 449 -6.93 -27.54 -16.86
N ALA A 450 -6.73 -26.32 -17.34
CA ALA A 450 -7.30 -25.13 -16.70
C ALA A 450 -8.85 -25.14 -16.74
N GLN A 451 -9.49 -25.78 -17.73
CA GLN A 451 -10.95 -25.91 -17.84
C GLN A 451 -11.59 -26.56 -16.61
N ASP A 452 -10.90 -27.46 -15.93
CA ASP A 452 -11.41 -28.06 -14.69
C ASP A 452 -11.67 -27.02 -13.58
N TRP A 453 -11.03 -25.84 -13.65
CA TRP A 453 -11.19 -24.70 -12.73
C TRP A 453 -11.94 -23.51 -13.32
N GLN A 454 -12.53 -23.59 -14.53
CA GLN A 454 -13.20 -22.47 -15.24
C GLN A 454 -14.28 -21.73 -14.42
N HIS A 455 -14.85 -22.37 -13.41
CA HIS A 455 -15.81 -21.75 -12.50
C HIS A 455 -15.17 -20.77 -11.50
N ARG A 456 -13.83 -20.80 -11.33
CA ARG A 456 -13.05 -19.93 -10.43
C ARG A 456 -11.99 -19.13 -11.18
N VAL A 457 -11.40 -19.70 -12.22
CA VAL A 457 -10.30 -19.16 -13.00
C VAL A 457 -10.81 -18.75 -14.37
N ASP A 458 -10.55 -17.50 -14.76
CA ASP A 458 -10.80 -17.02 -16.11
C ASP A 458 -9.70 -17.52 -17.04
N ILE A 459 -10.07 -18.05 -18.20
CA ILE A 459 -9.15 -18.72 -19.13
C ILE A 459 -9.14 -17.97 -20.45
N HIS A 460 -7.95 -17.57 -20.88
CA HIS A 460 -7.72 -16.81 -22.08
C HIS A 460 -6.60 -17.43 -22.91
N THR A 461 -6.77 -17.42 -24.24
CA THR A 461 -5.69 -17.64 -25.21
C THR A 461 -5.39 -16.30 -25.87
N ALA A 462 -4.13 -15.91 -25.91
CA ALA A 462 -3.71 -14.64 -26.45
C ALA A 462 -2.29 -14.72 -27.05
N GLU A 463 -2.01 -13.82 -28.00
CA GLU A 463 -0.68 -13.62 -28.55
C GLU A 463 -0.06 -12.32 -28.01
N THR A 464 1.25 -12.29 -27.88
CA THR A 464 2.03 -11.08 -27.55
C THR A 464 3.33 -11.05 -28.34
N ASP A 465 3.84 -9.84 -28.62
CA ASP A 465 5.05 -9.68 -29.44
C ASP A 465 6.32 -10.19 -28.71
N HIS A 466 6.34 -10.10 -27.38
CA HIS A 466 7.47 -10.54 -26.54
C HIS A 466 6.95 -11.47 -25.44
N ARG A 467 6.80 -12.73 -25.76
CA ARG A 467 6.30 -13.78 -24.87
C ARG A 467 7.33 -14.09 -23.78
N PRO A 468 7.06 -13.76 -22.50
CA PRO A 468 7.99 -14.06 -21.41
C PRO A 468 7.89 -15.50 -20.90
N ALA A 469 6.78 -16.19 -21.21
CA ALA A 469 6.44 -17.55 -20.80
C ALA A 469 5.43 -18.14 -21.81
N ASP A 470 5.26 -19.45 -21.87
CA ASP A 470 4.24 -20.08 -22.71
C ASP A 470 2.84 -19.92 -22.14
N ALA A 471 2.72 -19.93 -20.80
CA ALA A 471 1.48 -19.66 -20.12
C ALA A 471 1.74 -19.04 -18.75
N LEU A 472 0.76 -18.30 -18.25
CA LEU A 472 0.77 -17.63 -16.95
C LEU A 472 -0.50 -18.00 -16.17
N LEU A 473 -0.34 -18.29 -14.87
CA LEU A 473 -1.44 -18.38 -13.90
C LEU A 473 -1.26 -17.24 -12.91
N ILE A 474 -2.23 -16.32 -12.87
CA ILE A 474 -2.16 -15.07 -12.10
C ILE A 474 -3.23 -15.11 -11.01
N ARG A 475 -2.86 -14.76 -9.77
CA ARG A 475 -3.77 -14.65 -8.62
C ARG A 475 -4.59 -13.36 -8.69
N PRO A 476 -5.72 -13.26 -7.96
CA PRO A 476 -6.53 -12.03 -7.89
C PRO A 476 -5.76 -10.78 -7.47
N ASP A 477 -4.69 -10.91 -6.67
CA ASP A 477 -3.80 -9.83 -6.26
C ASP A 477 -2.67 -9.54 -7.27
N ALA A 478 -2.86 -9.95 -8.52
CA ALA A 478 -1.96 -9.77 -9.65
C ALA A 478 -0.56 -10.39 -9.48
N HIS A 479 -0.36 -11.33 -8.56
CA HIS A 479 0.90 -12.07 -8.47
C HIS A 479 0.86 -13.36 -9.29
N ILE A 480 1.96 -13.65 -9.99
CA ILE A 480 2.09 -14.85 -10.81
C ILE A 480 2.25 -16.07 -9.90
N ALA A 481 1.23 -16.93 -9.90
CA ALA A 481 1.20 -18.17 -9.13
C ALA A 481 2.04 -19.27 -9.78
N TRP A 482 2.05 -19.28 -11.13
CA TRP A 482 2.78 -20.25 -11.94
C TRP A 482 3.03 -19.69 -13.34
N ALA A 483 4.11 -20.14 -13.98
CA ALA A 483 4.45 -19.82 -15.36
C ALA A 483 5.12 -21.02 -16.04
N ALA A 484 4.74 -21.31 -17.27
CA ALA A 484 5.44 -22.28 -18.12
C ALA A 484 6.65 -21.62 -18.78
N THR A 485 7.81 -22.28 -18.77
CA THR A 485 8.95 -21.82 -19.55
C THR A 485 8.67 -21.95 -21.06
N ILE A 486 9.36 -21.17 -21.89
CA ILE A 486 9.23 -21.26 -23.34
C ILE A 486 9.60 -22.66 -23.81
N ASP A 487 8.72 -23.28 -24.61
CA ASP A 487 8.84 -24.63 -25.14
C ASP A 487 8.94 -25.72 -24.05
N GLU A 488 8.36 -25.49 -22.85
CA GLU A 488 8.35 -26.48 -21.78
C GLU A 488 7.56 -27.73 -22.19
N PRO A 489 8.13 -28.93 -22.02
CA PRO A 489 7.42 -30.17 -22.35
C PRO A 489 6.14 -30.36 -21.53
N THR A 490 5.09 -30.92 -22.16
CA THR A 490 3.78 -31.16 -21.52
C THR A 490 3.88 -32.04 -20.30
N ASP A 491 4.74 -33.04 -20.30
CA ASP A 491 4.94 -33.96 -19.18
C ASP A 491 5.53 -33.29 -17.92
N THR A 492 6.14 -32.12 -18.09
CA THR A 492 6.65 -31.26 -16.99
C THR A 492 5.64 -30.15 -16.65
N ALA A 493 5.15 -29.42 -17.65
CA ALA A 493 4.27 -28.27 -17.44
C ALA A 493 2.89 -28.67 -16.90
N ALA A 494 2.29 -29.73 -17.40
CA ALA A 494 0.93 -30.15 -17.05
C ALA A 494 0.77 -30.56 -15.58
N PRO A 495 1.64 -31.39 -14.99
CA PRO A 495 1.58 -31.68 -13.55
C PRO A 495 1.80 -30.44 -12.69
N ALA A 496 2.75 -29.58 -13.06
CA ALA A 496 3.06 -28.36 -12.33
C ALA A 496 1.89 -27.36 -12.34
N LEU A 497 1.18 -27.22 -13.48
CA LEU A 497 -0.03 -26.41 -13.57
C LEU A 497 -1.15 -26.94 -12.66
N ARG A 498 -1.39 -28.25 -12.67
CA ARG A 498 -2.39 -28.87 -11.77
C ARG A 498 -2.07 -28.65 -10.30
N GLU A 499 -0.80 -28.79 -9.93
CA GLU A 499 -0.33 -28.53 -8.57
C GLU A 499 -0.58 -27.07 -8.18
N ALA A 500 -0.24 -26.12 -9.04
CA ALA A 500 -0.47 -24.69 -8.81
C ALA A 500 -1.96 -24.35 -8.71
N LEU A 501 -2.79 -24.83 -9.64
CA LEU A 501 -4.24 -24.64 -9.61
C LEU A 501 -4.87 -25.21 -8.33
N SER A 502 -4.49 -26.43 -7.94
CA SER A 502 -5.01 -27.05 -6.72
C SER A 502 -4.50 -26.33 -5.46
N GLY A 503 -3.22 -25.96 -5.44
CA GLY A 503 -2.58 -25.31 -4.29
C GLY A 503 -3.07 -23.89 -4.02
N TRP A 504 -3.51 -23.18 -5.04
CA TRP A 504 -4.02 -21.81 -4.88
C TRP A 504 -5.54 -21.71 -4.92
N PHE A 505 -6.22 -22.54 -5.71
CA PHE A 505 -7.65 -22.39 -5.99
C PHE A 505 -8.48 -23.64 -5.61
N GLY A 506 -7.87 -24.56 -4.86
CA GLY A 506 -8.52 -25.76 -4.35
C GLY A 506 -8.78 -26.82 -5.41
N THR A 507 -9.46 -27.90 -5.02
CA THR A 507 -9.76 -29.01 -5.92
C THR A 507 -10.74 -28.60 -7.03
N PRO A 508 -10.61 -29.18 -8.26
CA PRO A 508 -11.58 -28.95 -9.32
C PRO A 508 -12.98 -29.40 -8.90
N ARG A 509 -14.01 -28.85 -9.52
CA ARG A 509 -15.37 -29.35 -9.32
C ARG A 509 -15.46 -30.75 -9.95
N GLU A 510 -15.91 -31.72 -9.18
CA GLU A 510 -16.31 -33.00 -9.77
C GLU A 510 -17.40 -32.72 -10.82
N THR A 511 -17.10 -33.01 -12.08
CA THR A 511 -18.14 -33.09 -13.11
C THR A 511 -19.03 -34.26 -12.68
N THR A 512 -20.17 -33.97 -12.08
CA THR A 512 -21.25 -34.97 -11.94
C THR A 512 -21.61 -35.38 -13.36
N SER A 513 -21.03 -36.46 -13.83
CA SER A 513 -21.56 -37.21 -14.96
C SER A 513 -22.97 -37.65 -14.52
N GLY A 514 -23.97 -36.89 -14.98
CA GLY A 514 -25.37 -37.31 -14.81
C GLY A 514 -25.53 -38.71 -15.36
N PRO A 515 -26.36 -39.55 -14.75
CA PRO A 515 -26.62 -40.88 -15.27
C PRO A 515 -27.19 -40.73 -16.68
N ALA A 516 -26.48 -41.34 -17.65
CA ALA A 516 -27.03 -41.51 -18.98
C ALA A 516 -28.35 -42.28 -18.84
N GLY A 517 -29.47 -41.59 -19.04
CA GLY A 517 -30.80 -42.16 -19.10
C GLY A 517 -31.19 -42.47 -20.54
#